data_c18d6c50ea74cd037d2153c2f7722234
#
_entry.id   c18d6c50ea74cd037d2153c2f7722234
#
_cell.length_a   1.000
_cell.length_b   1.000
_cell.length_c   1.000
_cell.angle_alpha   90.00
_cell.angle_beta   90.00
_cell.angle_gamma   90.00
#
_symmetry.space_group_name_H-M   'P 1'
#
loop_
_entity.id
_entity.type
_entity.pdbx_description
1 polymer ?
#
loop_
_entity_poly.entity_id
_entity_poly.type
_entity_poly.pdbx_seq_one_letter_code
_entity_poly.pdbx_strand_id
1 'polypeptide(L)'
;AYLSELLELYITKYIIKPFDNKTILEALHKCMEIIERRLYSNFKLSDNIYFNFQTQSIIKGNESFILNKKESLLFNLLIQNQGRIVSYEEIEYHIWNNEATEAALKSLIRDLRKKTFKSIIKNYSGIGYKLELKNIHQNFDTINN
;
A
#
# COMPACT_ATOMS: atom_id res chain seq x y z
N ALA A 1 11.35 -13.99 -9.57
CA ALA A 1 12.17 -14.71 -8.62
C ALA A 1 11.34 -15.48 -7.61
N TYR A 2 10.35 -14.90 -6.93
CA TYR A 2 9.51 -15.62 -5.97
C TYR A 2 8.61 -16.69 -6.60
N LEU A 3 8.10 -16.44 -7.81
CA LEU A 3 7.23 -17.37 -8.51
C LEU A 3 7.96 -18.67 -8.88
N SER A 4 9.19 -18.56 -9.37
CA SER A 4 10.01 -19.71 -9.73
C SER A 4 10.42 -20.53 -8.49
N GLU A 5 10.79 -19.88 -7.40
CA GLU A 5 11.12 -20.55 -6.13
C GLU A 5 9.92 -21.29 -5.54
N LEU A 6 8.74 -20.69 -5.54
CA LEU A 6 7.51 -21.33 -5.07
C LEU A 6 7.11 -22.49 -5.96
N LEU A 7 7.20 -22.36 -7.28
CA LEU A 7 6.94 -23.43 -8.24
C LEU A 7 7.93 -24.58 -8.09
N GLU A 8 9.22 -24.30 -7.95
CA GLU A 8 10.23 -25.32 -7.70
C GLU A 8 9.98 -26.08 -6.39
N LEU A 9 9.60 -25.38 -5.35
CA LEU A 9 9.30 -25.96 -4.05
C LEU A 9 8.10 -26.89 -4.11
N TYR A 10 7.05 -26.51 -4.83
CA TYR A 10 5.87 -27.34 -5.04
C TYR A 10 6.13 -28.49 -6.03
N ILE A 11 6.83 -28.26 -7.11
CA ILE A 11 7.22 -29.28 -8.08
C ILE A 11 8.10 -30.35 -7.41
N THR A 12 9.11 -29.95 -6.65
CA THR A 12 9.98 -30.88 -5.91
C THR A 12 9.20 -31.72 -4.91
N LYS A 13 8.18 -31.15 -4.26
CA LYS A 13 7.32 -31.86 -3.31
C LYS A 13 6.40 -32.88 -3.98
N TYR A 14 6.00 -32.64 -5.22
CA TYR A 14 5.02 -33.47 -5.94
C TYR A 14 5.57 -34.33 -7.06
N ILE A 15 6.82 -34.17 -7.48
CA ILE A 15 7.48 -35.02 -8.51
C ILE A 15 7.53 -36.49 -8.14
N ILE A 16 7.48 -36.86 -6.85
CA ILE A 16 7.61 -38.22 -6.33
C ILE A 16 6.27 -38.98 -6.33
N LYS A 17 5.15 -38.32 -6.59
CA LYS A 17 3.80 -38.96 -6.58
C LYS A 17 3.11 -38.78 -7.94
N PRO A 18 2.27 -39.76 -8.37
CA PRO A 18 1.45 -39.58 -9.57
C PRO A 18 0.50 -38.39 -9.37
N PHE A 19 0.57 -37.44 -10.32
CA PHE A 19 -0.26 -36.23 -10.27
C PHE A 19 -1.68 -36.52 -10.72
N ASP A 20 -2.68 -35.97 -10.02
CA ASP A 20 -3.96 -35.69 -10.59
C ASP A 20 -4.07 -34.19 -10.91
N ASN A 21 -4.95 -33.82 -11.83
CA ASN A 21 -5.17 -32.42 -12.23
C ASN A 21 -5.66 -31.57 -11.06
N LYS A 22 -6.40 -32.16 -10.12
CA LYS A 22 -6.93 -31.49 -8.95
C LYS A 22 -5.82 -31.04 -8.00
N THR A 23 -4.83 -31.88 -7.74
CA THR A 23 -3.68 -31.57 -6.86
C THR A 23 -2.84 -30.46 -7.44
N ILE A 24 -2.61 -30.45 -8.76
CA ILE A 24 -1.90 -29.39 -9.49
C ILE A 24 -2.65 -28.07 -9.40
N LEU A 25 -3.96 -28.07 -9.62
CA LEU A 25 -4.80 -26.88 -9.53
C LEU A 25 -4.84 -26.28 -8.13
N GLU A 26 -4.95 -27.12 -7.09
CA GLU A 26 -4.89 -26.68 -5.69
C GLU A 26 -3.53 -26.04 -5.36
N ALA A 27 -2.43 -26.61 -5.82
CA ALA A 27 -1.09 -26.07 -5.63
C ALA A 27 -0.92 -24.71 -6.34
N LEU A 28 -1.41 -24.58 -7.59
CA LEU A 28 -1.39 -23.32 -8.34
C LEU A 28 -2.25 -22.26 -7.68
N HIS A 29 -3.45 -22.60 -7.21
CA HIS A 29 -4.31 -21.68 -6.46
C HIS A 29 -3.63 -21.14 -5.21
N LYS A 30 -2.99 -22.02 -4.46
CA LYS A 30 -2.27 -21.63 -3.24
C LYS A 30 -1.06 -20.73 -3.53
N CYS A 31 -0.33 -20.99 -4.63
CA CYS A 31 0.74 -20.12 -5.10
C CYS A 31 0.20 -18.73 -5.50
N MET A 32 -0.92 -18.68 -6.21
CA MET A 32 -1.55 -17.43 -6.63
C MET A 32 -2.01 -16.60 -5.42
N GLU A 33 -2.62 -17.21 -4.42
CA GLU A 33 -3.00 -16.53 -3.17
C GLU A 33 -1.79 -15.90 -2.46
N ILE A 34 -0.67 -16.62 -2.38
CA ILE A 34 0.55 -16.13 -1.75
C ILE A 34 1.13 -14.95 -2.55
N ILE A 35 1.14 -15.04 -3.87
CA ILE A 35 1.60 -13.98 -4.75
C ILE A 35 0.71 -12.74 -4.62
N GLU A 36 -0.61 -12.90 -4.64
CA GLU A 36 -1.56 -11.82 -4.45
C GLU A 36 -1.36 -11.13 -3.11
N ARG A 37 -1.25 -11.87 -2.01
CA ARG A 37 -0.97 -11.30 -0.68
C ARG A 37 0.32 -10.47 -0.67
N ARG A 38 1.36 -10.91 -1.36
CA ARG A 38 2.64 -10.18 -1.44
C ARG A 38 2.57 -8.97 -2.34
N LEU A 39 1.89 -9.06 -3.47
CA LEU A 39 1.67 -7.95 -4.38
C LEU A 39 0.81 -6.84 -3.76
N TYR A 40 -0.25 -7.24 -3.04
CA TYR A 40 -1.15 -6.30 -2.38
C TYR A 40 -0.67 -5.86 -1.00
N SER A 41 0.34 -6.49 -0.42
CA SER A 41 0.89 -6.05 0.86
C SER A 41 1.71 -4.77 0.76
N ASN A 42 2.31 -4.50 -0.39
CA ASN A 42 3.13 -3.33 -0.65
C ASN A 42 2.48 -2.42 -1.69
N PHE A 43 2.12 -1.23 -1.27
CA PHE A 43 1.57 -0.19 -2.13
C PHE A 43 2.65 0.81 -2.52
N LYS A 44 2.91 0.95 -3.82
CA LYS A 44 3.95 1.84 -4.34
C LYS A 44 3.52 3.30 -4.24
N LEU A 45 4.30 4.10 -3.50
CA LEU A 45 4.09 5.54 -3.34
C LEU A 45 4.96 6.37 -4.28
N SER A 46 6.17 5.90 -4.51
CA SER A 46 7.15 6.46 -5.47
C SER A 46 8.15 5.37 -5.83
N ASP A 47 9.17 5.69 -6.61
CA ASP A 47 10.14 4.69 -7.09
C ASP A 47 10.85 3.91 -5.99
N ASN A 48 11.11 4.54 -4.84
CA ASN A 48 11.82 3.92 -3.73
C ASN A 48 11.02 3.89 -2.42
N ILE A 49 9.72 4.21 -2.46
CA ILE A 49 8.89 4.32 -1.25
C ILE A 49 7.64 3.48 -1.42
N TYR A 50 7.42 2.58 -0.47
CA TYR A 50 6.29 1.67 -0.42
C TYR A 50 5.59 1.73 0.92
N PHE A 51 4.28 1.52 0.92
CA PHE A 51 3.50 1.30 2.13
C PHE A 51 3.16 -0.19 2.26
N ASN A 52 3.49 -0.79 3.38
CA ASN A 52 3.14 -2.17 3.68
C ASN A 52 1.89 -2.22 4.54
N PHE A 53 0.81 -2.80 4.01
CA PHE A 53 -0.48 -2.89 4.70
C PHE A 53 -0.47 -3.86 5.89
N GLN A 54 0.35 -4.91 5.85
CA GLN A 54 0.40 -5.90 6.93
C GLN A 54 1.10 -5.36 8.17
N THR A 55 2.22 -4.68 7.97
CA THR A 55 3.02 -4.12 9.07
C THR A 55 2.67 -2.68 9.39
N GLN A 56 1.82 -2.03 8.58
CA GLN A 56 1.49 -0.60 8.69
C GLN A 56 2.75 0.26 8.77
N SER A 57 3.66 0.03 7.84
CA SER A 57 4.95 0.71 7.80
C SER A 57 5.25 1.29 6.42
N ILE A 58 6.04 2.35 6.42
CA ILE A 58 6.61 2.95 5.22
C ILE A 58 8.02 2.38 5.01
N ILE A 59 8.25 1.81 3.84
CA ILE A 59 9.55 1.32 3.42
C ILE A 59 10.16 2.33 2.45
N LYS A 60 11.29 2.90 2.84
CA LYS A 60 12.00 3.92 2.08
C LYS A 60 13.45 3.49 1.86
N GLY A 61 13.74 2.93 0.70
CA GLY A 61 15.04 2.30 0.45
C GLY A 61 15.30 1.14 1.42
N ASN A 62 16.34 1.26 2.23
CA ASN A 62 16.70 0.28 3.26
C ASN A 62 16.11 0.61 4.65
N GLU A 63 15.40 1.72 4.78
CA GLU A 63 14.79 2.15 6.03
C GLU A 63 13.31 1.75 6.08
N SER A 64 12.82 1.50 7.28
CA SER A 64 11.41 1.18 7.53
C SER A 64 10.90 2.00 8.74
N PHE A 65 9.75 2.63 8.56
CA PHE A 65 9.12 3.48 9.57
C PHE A 65 7.73 2.94 9.89
N ILE A 66 7.55 2.46 11.12
CA ILE A 66 6.25 1.98 11.59
C ILE A 66 5.36 3.20 11.85
N LEU A 67 4.15 3.18 11.30
CA LEU A 67 3.15 4.21 11.53
C LEU A 67 2.46 3.99 12.88
N ASN A 68 2.22 5.07 13.62
CA ASN A 68 1.36 5.00 14.80
C ASN A 68 -0.11 4.82 14.37
N LYS A 69 -0.99 4.56 15.34
CA LYS A 69 -2.41 4.27 15.08
C LYS A 69 -3.11 5.35 14.24
N LYS A 70 -2.91 6.62 14.57
CA LYS A 70 -3.56 7.74 13.86
C LYS A 70 -2.98 7.96 12.48
N GLU A 71 -1.67 7.82 12.33
CA GLU A 71 -0.99 7.85 11.04
C GLU A 71 -1.48 6.74 10.12
N SER A 72 -1.62 5.52 10.65
CA SER A 72 -2.14 4.37 9.90
C SER A 72 -3.59 4.59 9.46
N LEU A 73 -4.44 5.08 10.35
CA LEU A 73 -5.85 5.37 10.02
C LEU A 73 -5.96 6.41 8.91
N LEU A 74 -5.24 7.51 9.01
CA LEU A 74 -5.24 8.56 7.99
C LEU A 74 -4.69 8.05 6.66
N PHE A 75 -3.56 7.35 6.69
CA PHE A 75 -2.91 6.88 5.47
C PHE A 75 -3.77 5.85 4.73
N ASN A 76 -4.34 4.89 5.45
CA ASN A 76 -5.29 3.93 4.88
C ASN A 76 -6.53 4.62 4.30
N LEU A 77 -7.08 5.61 4.99
CA LEU A 77 -8.23 6.38 4.49
C LEU A 77 -7.91 7.09 3.17
N LEU A 78 -6.75 7.71 3.07
CA LEU A 78 -6.31 8.40 1.85
C LEU A 78 -6.03 7.43 0.70
N ILE A 79 -5.43 6.28 0.97
CA ILE A 79 -5.18 5.25 -0.04
C ILE A 79 -6.50 4.65 -0.56
N GLN A 80 -7.43 4.32 0.32
CA GLN A 80 -8.75 3.79 -0.07
C GLN A 80 -9.56 4.77 -0.92
N ASN A 81 -9.32 6.06 -0.74
CA ASN A 81 -9.98 7.13 -1.47
C ASN A 81 -9.06 7.80 -2.51
N GLN A 82 -8.09 7.06 -3.01
CA GLN A 82 -7.18 7.53 -4.04
C GLN A 82 -7.95 8.08 -5.25
N GLY A 83 -7.54 9.25 -5.73
CA GLY A 83 -8.19 9.91 -6.86
C GLY A 83 -9.27 10.93 -6.47
N ARG A 84 -9.70 10.98 -5.21
CA ARG A 84 -10.61 12.02 -4.72
C ARG A 84 -10.05 12.75 -3.49
N ILE A 85 -10.57 13.94 -3.26
CA ILE A 85 -10.29 14.73 -2.05
C ILE A 85 -11.12 14.15 -0.90
N VAL A 86 -10.45 13.82 0.21
CA VAL A 86 -11.12 13.46 1.46
C VAL A 86 -11.30 14.72 2.28
N SER A 87 -12.54 15.03 2.65
CA SER A 87 -12.85 16.25 3.37
C SER A 87 -12.25 16.27 4.79
N TYR A 88 -12.00 17.46 5.32
CA TYR A 88 -11.55 17.60 6.71
C TYR A 88 -12.50 16.93 7.70
N GLU A 89 -13.80 17.04 7.46
CA GLU A 89 -14.84 16.42 8.29
C GLU A 89 -14.79 14.90 8.26
N GLU A 90 -14.60 14.30 7.08
CA GLU A 90 -14.42 12.85 6.95
C GLU A 90 -13.18 12.37 7.72
N ILE A 91 -12.07 13.10 7.60
CA ILE A 91 -10.83 12.77 8.29
C ILE A 91 -11.01 12.87 9.81
N GLU A 92 -11.59 13.95 10.29
CA GLU A 92 -11.85 14.15 11.72
C GLU A 92 -12.78 13.08 12.29
N TYR A 93 -13.82 12.74 11.56
CA TYR A 93 -14.74 11.67 11.95
C TYR A 93 -14.05 10.31 12.07
N HIS A 94 -13.26 9.91 11.06
CA HIS A 94 -12.61 8.59 11.04
C HIS A 94 -11.45 8.44 12.02
N ILE A 95 -10.73 9.51 12.32
CA ILE A 95 -9.51 9.44 13.11
C ILE A 95 -9.74 9.84 14.57
N TRP A 96 -10.55 10.85 14.84
CA TRP A 96 -10.78 11.39 16.17
C TRP A 96 -12.22 11.37 16.64
N ASN A 97 -13.11 10.82 15.86
CA ASN A 97 -14.54 10.81 16.19
C ASN A 97 -15.10 12.23 16.45
N ASN A 98 -14.66 13.21 15.65
CA ASN A 98 -14.99 14.64 15.72
C ASN A 98 -14.44 15.40 16.95
N GLU A 99 -13.47 14.84 17.65
CA GLU A 99 -12.82 15.49 18.80
C GLU A 99 -11.46 16.12 18.48
N ALA A 100 -11.10 16.22 17.19
CA ALA A 100 -9.79 16.72 16.78
C ALA A 100 -9.72 18.23 16.69
N THR A 101 -8.51 18.76 16.91
CA THR A 101 -8.17 20.11 16.55
C THR A 101 -7.51 20.16 15.16
N GLU A 102 -7.66 21.28 14.46
CA GLU A 102 -6.97 21.54 13.20
C GLU A 102 -5.44 21.38 13.32
N ALA A 103 -4.89 21.81 14.45
CA ALA A 103 -3.47 21.66 14.75
C ALA A 103 -3.02 20.20 14.82
N ALA A 104 -3.84 19.32 15.41
CA ALA A 104 -3.57 17.90 15.50
C ALA A 104 -3.52 17.25 14.09
N LEU A 105 -4.44 17.59 13.20
CA LEU A 105 -4.46 17.13 11.84
C LEU A 105 -3.23 17.61 11.05
N LYS A 106 -2.89 18.89 11.15
CA LYS A 106 -1.70 19.43 10.49
C LYS A 106 -0.40 18.77 10.97
N SER A 107 -0.30 18.48 12.27
CA SER A 107 0.83 17.75 12.83
C SER A 107 0.93 16.33 12.27
N LEU A 108 -0.19 15.64 12.20
CA LEU A 108 -0.26 14.28 11.66
C LEU A 108 0.16 14.23 10.17
N ILE A 109 -0.33 15.16 9.36
CA ILE A 109 0.05 15.31 7.95
C ILE A 109 1.54 15.59 7.81
N ARG A 110 2.09 16.48 8.63
CA ARG A 110 3.53 16.79 8.64
C ARG A 110 4.37 15.56 8.94
N ASP A 111 3.99 14.77 9.92
CA ASP A 111 4.72 13.57 10.33
C ASP A 111 4.68 12.49 9.23
N LEU A 112 3.54 12.29 8.58
CA LEU A 112 3.42 11.40 7.44
C LEU A 112 4.27 11.86 6.24
N ARG A 113 4.31 13.15 5.96
CA ARG A 113 5.17 13.71 4.90
C ARG A 113 6.65 13.50 5.17
N LYS A 114 7.08 13.55 6.42
CA LYS A 114 8.47 13.27 6.82
C LYS A 114 8.86 11.82 6.58
N LYS A 115 7.96 10.89 6.85
CA LYS A 115 8.18 9.45 6.65
C LYS A 115 8.11 9.02 5.19
N THR A 116 7.46 9.80 4.35
CA THR A 116 7.28 9.55 2.92
C THR A 116 8.01 10.60 2.07
N PHE A 117 7.28 11.52 1.49
CA PHE A 117 7.80 12.69 0.78
C PHE A 117 6.81 13.86 0.88
N LYS A 118 7.31 15.08 0.70
CA LYS A 118 6.56 16.30 0.98
C LYS A 118 5.26 16.45 0.19
N SER A 119 5.24 16.05 -1.07
CA SER A 119 4.10 16.24 -1.97
C SER A 119 3.09 15.10 -2.00
N ILE A 120 3.26 14.06 -1.18
CA ILE A 120 2.38 12.88 -1.20
C ILE A 120 0.95 13.19 -0.80
N ILE A 121 0.78 14.08 0.17
CA ILE A 121 -0.52 14.52 0.67
C ILE A 121 -0.69 15.98 0.33
N LYS A 122 -1.57 16.26 -0.62
CA LYS A 122 -1.85 17.62 -1.06
C LYS A 122 -3.05 18.19 -0.32
N ASN A 123 -2.88 19.41 0.20
CA ASN A 123 -3.95 20.15 0.83
C ASN A 123 -4.75 20.93 -0.23
N TYR A 124 -6.04 20.74 -0.22
CA TYR A 124 -7.00 21.54 -0.96
C TYR A 124 -7.72 22.47 0.03
N SER A 125 -7.25 23.70 0.10
CA SER A 125 -7.67 24.70 1.10
C SER A 125 -9.19 24.84 1.16
N GLY A 126 -9.76 24.74 2.36
CA GLY A 126 -11.20 24.81 2.61
C GLY A 126 -11.97 23.53 2.26
N ILE A 127 -11.34 22.48 1.75
CA ILE A 127 -12.00 21.24 1.32
C ILE A 127 -11.45 20.01 2.07
N GLY A 128 -10.17 19.70 1.89
CA GLY A 128 -9.59 18.51 2.48
C GLY A 128 -8.20 18.15 1.95
N TYR A 129 -7.86 16.87 2.04
CA TYR A 129 -6.58 16.33 1.60
C TYR A 129 -6.77 15.23 0.55
N LYS A 130 -5.80 15.11 -0.33
CA LYS A 130 -5.77 14.09 -1.37
C LYS A 130 -4.39 13.44 -1.46
N LEU A 131 -4.36 12.13 -1.68
CA LEU A 131 -3.12 11.41 -1.95
C LEU A 131 -2.66 11.67 -3.39
N GLU A 132 -1.43 12.17 -3.53
CA GLU A 132 -0.79 12.42 -4.82
C GLU A 132 0.43 11.52 -4.97
N LEU A 133 0.35 10.51 -5.83
CA LEU A 133 1.44 9.57 -6.07
C LEU A 133 2.39 10.11 -7.15
N LYS A 134 3.71 9.93 -6.95
CA LYS A 134 4.70 10.32 -7.95
C LYS A 134 4.86 9.24 -9.03
N ASN A 135 4.70 9.65 -10.30
CA ASN A 135 5.16 8.93 -11.49
C ASN A 135 4.58 7.53 -11.78
N ILE A 136 3.39 7.20 -11.28
CA ILE A 136 2.75 5.93 -11.65
C ILE A 136 2.19 5.98 -13.08
N HIS A 137 1.90 7.16 -13.63
CA HIS A 137 1.32 7.31 -14.96
C HIS A 137 2.32 7.43 -16.11
N GLN A 138 3.60 7.73 -15.85
CA GLN A 138 4.59 7.89 -16.93
C GLN A 138 5.10 6.57 -17.50
N ASN A 139 4.89 5.44 -16.83
CA ASN A 139 5.32 4.13 -17.33
C ASN A 139 4.31 3.44 -18.26
N PHE A 140 3.08 3.93 -18.36
CA PHE A 140 2.09 3.36 -19.27
C PHE A 140 2.15 3.97 -20.66
N ASP A 141 2.57 5.24 -20.79
CA ASP A 141 2.66 5.91 -22.09
C ASP A 141 3.92 5.52 -22.87
N THR A 142 4.94 4.97 -22.22
CA THR A 142 6.18 4.54 -22.87
C THR A 142 6.11 3.12 -23.46
N ILE A 143 5.12 2.34 -23.08
CA ILE A 143 4.96 0.96 -23.55
C ILE A 143 4.10 0.89 -24.83
N ASN A 144 3.33 1.94 -25.13
CA ASN A 144 2.42 2.01 -26.29
C ASN A 144 2.94 2.89 -27.45
N ASN A 145 4.18 3.30 -27.38
CA ASN A 145 4.90 3.93 -28.50
C ASN A 145 6.07 3.01 -28.93
#